data_367f3e0fbe36fd868910d6eeffa47473
#
_entry.id   367f3e0fbe36fd868910d6eeffa47473
#
_cell.length_a   1.000
_cell.length_b   1.000
_cell.length_c   1.000
_cell.angle_alpha   90.00
_cell.angle_beta   90.00
_cell.angle_gamma   90.00
#
_symmetry.space_group_name_H-M   'P 1'
#
loop_
_entity.id
_entity.type
_entity.pdbx_description
1 polymer ?
#
loop_
_entity_poly.entity_id
_entity_poly.type
_entity_poly.pdbx_seq_one_letter_code
_entity_poly.pdbx_strand_id
1 'polypeptide(L)'
;MKNDLVSIVSCADYADEHCTQALIEVLEPLGGLDWVTPGMRIAIKANFVSAAKPERAVTTHPRLLIALSKLLIARGAHVTIGDSPGNFYTAAVLNRVYAMAGLEEAEALGVTLNRDFSEKQAYSEHAVQAKSFTYTRYLDDADAIINFCKLKSHGMMALSAAAKNLFGTIPGTMKPEYHYRFPNPNDFADMIVDLDEYFKPVLHICDAVTAMEGNGPTQGTPKELGCLIASKDPHCLDLLAATLIGLEPYDVPTIAAAKRRGLAPERFEDLNISGDWEAFRPAEFKCIRNRNSTLFVNDTTMFGRLTQKAIRICLESRPQVKTGACIGCGRCANVCPAHTIEIKNGKALIHRQNCIKCFCCQEFCPKGAMVVHRTALARMLNK
;
A
#
# COMPACT_ATOMS: atom_id res chain seq x y z
N MET A 1 0.40 -20.78 -17.62
CA MET A 1 1.74 -20.44 -17.09
C MET A 1 1.53 -19.27 -16.14
N LYS A 2 1.99 -19.37 -14.89
CA LYS A 2 1.97 -18.23 -13.97
C LYS A 2 2.84 -17.12 -14.59
N ASN A 3 2.37 -15.90 -14.52
CA ASN A 3 3.09 -14.75 -15.10
C ASN A 3 4.09 -14.21 -14.05
N ASP A 4 5.18 -14.96 -13.84
CA ASP A 4 6.17 -14.68 -12.79
C ASP A 4 7.16 -13.57 -13.20
N LEU A 5 6.92 -12.89 -14.33
CA LEU A 5 7.80 -11.85 -14.85
C LEU A 5 7.61 -10.54 -14.09
N VAL A 6 8.69 -10.02 -13.56
CA VAL A 6 8.78 -8.70 -12.97
C VAL A 6 9.86 -7.90 -13.69
N SER A 7 9.52 -6.71 -14.14
CA SER A 7 10.45 -5.78 -14.77
C SER A 7 10.85 -4.69 -13.80
N ILE A 8 12.13 -4.32 -13.79
CA ILE A 8 12.67 -3.20 -13.03
C ILE A 8 13.64 -2.40 -13.89
N VAL A 9 13.47 -1.07 -13.89
CA VAL A 9 14.30 -0.16 -14.71
C VAL A 9 14.67 1.09 -13.93
N SER A 10 15.71 1.79 -14.38
CA SER A 10 16.11 3.08 -13.84
C SER A 10 15.08 4.17 -14.17
N CYS A 11 14.83 5.03 -13.19
CA CYS A 11 14.14 6.30 -13.38
C CYS A 11 14.83 7.31 -12.44
N ALA A 12 15.73 8.10 -12.98
CA ALA A 12 16.65 8.91 -12.18
C ALA A 12 15.94 9.97 -11.32
N ASP A 13 14.86 10.52 -11.85
CA ASP A 13 14.03 11.55 -11.20
C ASP A 13 12.63 11.59 -11.84
N TYR A 14 11.86 12.62 -11.51
CA TYR A 14 10.50 12.80 -12.04
C TYR A 14 10.42 13.81 -13.19
N ALA A 15 11.51 14.03 -13.96
CA ALA A 15 11.43 14.77 -15.20
C ALA A 15 10.54 14.03 -16.22
N ASP A 16 9.77 14.76 -17.00
CA ASP A 16 8.76 14.17 -17.92
C ASP A 16 9.38 13.16 -18.88
N GLU A 17 10.59 13.44 -19.40
CA GLU A 17 11.32 12.55 -20.30
C GLU A 17 11.75 11.27 -19.57
N HIS A 18 12.31 11.37 -18.36
CA HIS A 18 12.73 10.22 -17.55
C HIS A 18 11.54 9.36 -17.16
N CYS A 19 10.42 9.96 -16.72
CA CYS A 19 9.20 9.24 -16.41
C CYS A 19 8.65 8.48 -17.62
N THR A 20 8.60 9.13 -18.78
CA THR A 20 8.06 8.54 -20.00
C THR A 20 8.92 7.38 -20.49
N GLN A 21 10.24 7.59 -20.55
CA GLN A 21 11.20 6.57 -20.97
C GLN A 21 11.17 5.36 -20.04
N ALA A 22 11.24 5.58 -18.74
CA ALA A 22 11.21 4.51 -17.75
C ALA A 22 9.90 3.70 -17.80
N LEU A 23 8.73 4.35 -18.05
CA LEU A 23 7.47 3.63 -18.24
C LEU A 23 7.49 2.77 -19.51
N ILE A 24 8.03 3.25 -20.62
CA ILE A 24 8.16 2.46 -21.85
C ILE A 24 9.04 1.23 -21.58
N GLU A 25 10.22 1.44 -21.01
CA GLU A 25 11.20 0.38 -20.75
C GLU A 25 10.70 -0.67 -19.74
N VAL A 26 10.05 -0.24 -18.64
CA VAL A 26 9.55 -1.18 -17.62
C VAL A 26 8.39 -2.03 -18.14
N LEU A 27 7.63 -1.52 -19.11
CA LEU A 27 6.48 -2.22 -19.67
C LEU A 27 6.86 -3.12 -20.85
N GLU A 28 7.94 -2.85 -21.56
CA GLU A 28 8.36 -3.57 -22.77
C GLU A 28 8.46 -5.09 -22.54
N PRO A 29 9.14 -5.61 -21.48
CA PRO A 29 9.22 -7.06 -21.23
C PRO A 29 7.86 -7.70 -20.93
N LEU A 30 6.88 -6.89 -20.50
CA LEU A 30 5.50 -7.31 -20.19
C LEU A 30 4.57 -7.27 -21.41
N GLY A 31 5.10 -6.93 -22.60
CA GLY A 31 4.31 -6.75 -23.82
C GLY A 31 3.78 -5.33 -24.01
N GLY A 32 4.34 -4.37 -23.29
CA GLY A 32 4.03 -2.95 -23.42
C GLY A 32 2.56 -2.62 -23.17
N LEU A 33 2.04 -1.68 -23.97
CA LEU A 33 0.63 -1.26 -23.97
C LEU A 33 -0.09 -1.73 -25.25
N ASP A 34 0.37 -2.78 -25.92
CA ASP A 34 -0.20 -3.24 -27.20
C ASP A 34 -1.61 -3.83 -27.04
N TRP A 35 -1.98 -4.19 -25.82
CA TRP A 35 -3.35 -4.61 -25.46
C TRP A 35 -4.36 -3.46 -25.43
N VAL A 36 -3.91 -2.20 -25.43
CA VAL A 36 -4.77 -1.02 -25.40
C VAL A 36 -5.31 -0.75 -26.81
N THR A 37 -6.63 -0.73 -26.94
CA THR A 37 -7.31 -0.40 -28.20
C THR A 37 -8.04 0.94 -28.11
N PRO A 38 -8.23 1.66 -29.22
CA PRO A 38 -8.97 2.92 -29.22
C PRO A 38 -10.37 2.79 -28.62
N GLY A 39 -10.74 3.74 -27.77
CA GLY A 39 -12.01 3.78 -27.08
C GLY A 39 -12.06 2.99 -25.76
N MET A 40 -11.01 2.21 -25.41
CA MET A 40 -10.96 1.55 -24.11
C MET A 40 -11.00 2.57 -22.97
N ARG A 41 -11.77 2.27 -21.92
CA ARG A 41 -11.82 3.02 -20.67
C ARG A 41 -10.86 2.35 -19.69
N ILE A 42 -9.81 3.06 -19.30
CA ILE A 42 -8.78 2.54 -18.41
C ILE A 42 -8.81 3.31 -17.10
N ALA A 43 -8.99 2.60 -15.99
CA ALA A 43 -8.86 3.17 -14.66
C ALA A 43 -7.43 2.98 -14.14
N ILE A 44 -6.74 4.08 -13.85
CA ILE A 44 -5.49 4.06 -13.09
C ILE A 44 -5.85 4.19 -11.62
N LYS A 45 -5.78 3.07 -10.90
CA LYS A 45 -5.89 3.03 -9.44
C LYS A 45 -4.57 3.49 -8.83
N ALA A 46 -4.45 4.78 -8.56
CA ALA A 46 -3.27 5.38 -7.94
C ALA A 46 -3.19 5.09 -6.43
N ASN A 47 -2.19 5.62 -5.75
CA ASN A 47 -2.08 5.61 -4.30
C ASN A 47 -2.20 7.05 -3.77
N PHE A 48 -3.36 7.41 -3.22
CA PHE A 48 -3.66 8.73 -2.67
C PHE A 48 -4.13 8.65 -1.21
N VAL A 49 -3.41 7.95 -0.40
CA VAL A 49 -3.79 7.68 1.00
C VAL A 49 -4.16 8.93 1.79
N SER A 50 -3.56 10.09 1.50
CA SER A 50 -3.89 11.38 2.10
C SER A 50 -3.39 12.54 1.23
N ALA A 51 -3.94 13.74 1.43
CA ALA A 51 -3.47 14.96 0.78
C ALA A 51 -2.04 15.29 1.25
N ALA A 52 -1.08 15.16 0.34
CA ALA A 52 0.33 15.41 0.58
C ALA A 52 1.01 15.93 -0.69
N LYS A 53 2.04 16.75 -0.52
CA LYS A 53 2.90 17.17 -1.63
C LYS A 53 3.74 15.97 -2.11
N PRO A 54 4.09 15.90 -3.41
CA PRO A 54 4.84 14.78 -4.01
C PRO A 54 6.16 14.47 -3.29
N GLU A 55 6.89 15.50 -2.84
CA GLU A 55 8.20 15.37 -2.16
C GLU A 55 8.12 14.60 -0.83
N ARG A 56 6.91 14.40 -0.31
CA ARG A 56 6.68 13.60 0.90
C ARG A 56 6.66 12.09 0.62
N ALA A 57 6.67 11.67 -0.64
CA ALA A 57 6.56 10.28 -1.07
C ALA A 57 5.36 9.51 -0.46
N VAL A 58 4.27 10.25 -0.13
CA VAL A 58 3.03 9.68 0.44
C VAL A 58 2.13 9.10 -0.65
N THR A 59 2.17 9.69 -1.85
CA THR A 59 1.31 9.36 -2.99
C THR A 59 2.13 8.87 -4.16
N THR A 60 1.50 8.15 -5.10
CA THR A 60 2.08 7.95 -6.43
C THR A 60 2.39 9.32 -7.02
N HIS A 61 3.58 9.49 -7.60
CA HIS A 61 4.02 10.79 -8.08
C HIS A 61 3.24 11.24 -9.32
N PRO A 62 2.75 12.49 -9.38
CA PRO A 62 1.87 12.96 -10.47
C PRO A 62 2.52 12.87 -11.84
N ARG A 63 3.82 13.14 -11.95
CA ARG A 63 4.53 13.06 -13.24
C ARG A 63 4.48 11.68 -13.87
N LEU A 64 4.58 10.62 -13.07
CA LEU A 64 4.43 9.24 -13.56
C LEU A 64 2.99 8.94 -13.99
N LEU A 65 1.99 9.41 -13.24
CA LEU A 65 0.58 9.24 -13.59
C LEU A 65 0.25 9.97 -14.90
N ILE A 66 0.77 11.20 -15.07
CA ILE A 66 0.60 12.00 -16.28
C ILE A 66 1.32 11.35 -17.46
N ALA A 67 2.56 10.89 -17.29
CA ALA A 67 3.31 10.22 -18.35
C ALA A 67 2.60 8.94 -18.84
N LEU A 68 2.14 8.09 -17.91
CA LEU A 68 1.36 6.91 -18.26
C LEU A 68 0.06 7.29 -18.99
N SER A 69 -0.64 8.32 -18.50
CA SER A 69 -1.87 8.79 -19.14
C SER A 69 -1.64 9.26 -20.57
N LYS A 70 -0.56 10.00 -20.82
CA LYS A 70 -0.17 10.42 -22.18
C LYS A 70 0.05 9.20 -23.11
N LEU A 71 0.75 8.17 -22.61
CA LEU A 71 0.98 6.94 -23.38
C LEU A 71 -0.32 6.18 -23.70
N LEU A 72 -1.27 6.14 -22.77
CA LEU A 72 -2.57 5.50 -22.97
C LEU A 72 -3.47 6.30 -23.90
N ILE A 73 -3.54 7.62 -23.73
CA ILE A 73 -4.32 8.52 -24.61
C ILE A 73 -3.78 8.50 -26.04
N ALA A 74 -2.46 8.43 -26.23
CA ALA A 74 -1.86 8.29 -27.57
C ALA A 74 -2.28 7.01 -28.31
N ARG A 75 -2.78 5.99 -27.58
CA ARG A 75 -3.40 4.77 -28.14
C ARG A 75 -4.93 4.87 -28.28
N GLY A 76 -5.50 6.03 -27.99
CA GLY A 76 -6.94 6.29 -28.09
C GLY A 76 -7.76 5.85 -26.88
N ALA A 77 -7.13 5.57 -25.73
CA ALA A 77 -7.86 5.20 -24.51
C ALA A 77 -8.45 6.43 -23.80
N HIS A 78 -9.55 6.21 -23.10
CA HIS A 78 -10.11 7.15 -22.12
C HIS A 78 -9.56 6.80 -20.73
N VAL A 79 -8.85 7.72 -20.11
CA VAL A 79 -8.15 7.48 -18.85
C VAL A 79 -8.87 8.13 -17.68
N THR A 80 -9.16 7.35 -16.63
CA THR A 80 -9.65 7.84 -15.35
C THR A 80 -8.61 7.55 -14.27
N ILE A 81 -8.18 8.57 -13.52
CA ILE A 81 -7.31 8.40 -12.35
C ILE A 81 -8.15 8.51 -11.08
N GLY A 82 -8.03 7.54 -10.18
CA GLY A 82 -8.76 7.54 -8.92
C GLY A 82 -8.09 6.77 -7.80
N ASP A 83 -8.55 7.05 -6.59
CA ASP A 83 -8.28 6.30 -5.35
C ASP A 83 -9.32 6.71 -4.30
N SER A 84 -9.45 5.94 -3.24
CA SER A 84 -10.16 6.36 -2.05
C SER A 84 -9.15 6.62 -0.92
N PRO A 85 -8.95 7.87 -0.49
CA PRO A 85 -8.05 8.19 0.61
C PRO A 85 -8.54 7.61 1.93
N GLY A 86 -7.68 7.59 2.95
CA GLY A 86 -8.02 7.11 4.29
C GLY A 86 -8.96 8.03 5.09
N ASN A 87 -9.55 9.04 4.47
CA ASN A 87 -10.45 10.01 5.08
C ASN A 87 -11.85 9.91 4.45
N PHE A 88 -12.74 10.90 4.68
CA PHE A 88 -14.03 10.95 4.00
C PHE A 88 -13.85 10.85 2.47
N TYR A 89 -14.69 10.02 1.86
CA TYR A 89 -14.71 9.86 0.41
C TYR A 89 -15.68 10.87 -0.18
N THR A 90 -15.23 12.11 -0.33
CA THR A 90 -16.04 13.28 -0.75
C THR A 90 -15.25 14.16 -1.72
N ALA A 91 -15.99 14.98 -2.48
CA ALA A 91 -15.40 15.95 -3.41
C ALA A 91 -14.39 16.88 -2.74
N ALA A 92 -14.71 17.41 -1.56
CA ALA A 92 -13.82 18.32 -0.84
C ALA A 92 -12.47 17.67 -0.47
N VAL A 93 -12.50 16.39 -0.09
CA VAL A 93 -11.26 15.65 0.26
C VAL A 93 -10.49 15.30 -1.00
N LEU A 94 -11.13 14.75 -2.03
CA LEU A 94 -10.43 14.35 -3.26
C LEU A 94 -9.86 15.54 -4.04
N ASN A 95 -10.62 16.63 -4.20
CA ASN A 95 -10.10 17.82 -4.84
C ASN A 95 -8.85 18.35 -4.13
N ARG A 96 -8.86 18.33 -2.78
CA ARG A 96 -7.65 18.70 -2.02
C ARG A 96 -6.49 17.73 -2.24
N VAL A 97 -6.77 16.42 -2.38
CA VAL A 97 -5.72 15.42 -2.69
C VAL A 97 -5.13 15.70 -4.06
N TYR A 98 -5.97 15.90 -5.08
CA TYR A 98 -5.51 16.17 -6.45
C TYR A 98 -4.71 17.48 -6.55
N ALA A 99 -5.20 18.56 -5.94
CA ALA A 99 -4.49 19.83 -5.90
C ALA A 99 -3.13 19.72 -5.19
N MET A 100 -3.09 19.08 -4.01
CA MET A 100 -1.83 18.92 -3.29
C MET A 100 -0.85 17.96 -3.98
N ALA A 101 -1.36 16.96 -4.71
CA ALA A 101 -0.54 16.06 -5.51
C ALA A 101 -0.07 16.70 -6.83
N GLY A 102 -0.66 17.83 -7.26
CA GLY A 102 -0.31 18.48 -8.53
C GLY A 102 -0.88 17.75 -9.75
N LEU A 103 -2.05 17.13 -9.62
CA LEU A 103 -2.68 16.35 -10.69
C LEU A 103 -3.65 17.14 -11.55
N GLU A 104 -3.98 18.38 -11.18
CA GLU A 104 -4.98 19.18 -11.90
C GLU A 104 -4.62 19.40 -13.37
N GLU A 105 -3.32 19.46 -13.69
CA GLU A 105 -2.85 19.58 -15.08
C GLU A 105 -3.19 18.35 -15.96
N ALA A 106 -3.47 17.19 -15.36
CA ALA A 106 -3.86 15.99 -16.11
C ALA A 106 -5.23 16.16 -16.82
N GLU A 107 -6.14 16.96 -16.26
CA GLU A 107 -7.44 17.22 -16.86
C GLU A 107 -7.33 17.98 -18.17
N ALA A 108 -6.33 18.86 -18.31
CA ALA A 108 -6.04 19.56 -19.57
C ALA A 108 -5.58 18.61 -20.70
N LEU A 109 -5.12 17.41 -20.36
CA LEU A 109 -4.72 16.36 -21.29
C LEU A 109 -5.88 15.43 -21.68
N GLY A 110 -7.10 15.63 -21.13
CA GLY A 110 -8.25 14.77 -21.35
C GLY A 110 -8.37 13.62 -20.35
N VAL A 111 -7.59 13.62 -19.29
CA VAL A 111 -7.72 12.66 -18.18
C VAL A 111 -8.90 13.02 -17.29
N THR A 112 -9.71 12.06 -16.93
CA THR A 112 -10.75 12.22 -15.91
C THR A 112 -10.15 11.96 -14.51
N LEU A 113 -10.18 12.95 -13.63
CA LEU A 113 -9.94 12.71 -12.22
C LEU A 113 -11.24 12.23 -11.56
N ASN A 114 -11.22 11.06 -10.94
CA ASN A 114 -12.43 10.47 -10.40
C ASN A 114 -13.12 11.38 -9.37
N ARG A 115 -14.41 11.65 -9.60
CA ARG A 115 -15.32 12.37 -8.68
C ARG A 115 -16.65 11.63 -8.51
N ASP A 116 -16.69 10.33 -8.86
CA ASP A 116 -17.80 9.46 -8.50
C ASP A 116 -17.54 8.90 -7.09
N PHE A 117 -18.40 9.27 -6.16
CA PHE A 117 -18.36 8.87 -4.75
C PHE A 117 -19.34 7.76 -4.44
N SER A 118 -19.99 7.21 -5.45
CA SER A 118 -20.91 6.10 -5.29
C SER A 118 -20.15 4.82 -4.90
N GLU A 119 -20.86 3.98 -4.19
CA GLU A 119 -20.35 2.73 -3.63
C GLU A 119 -21.14 1.55 -4.20
N LYS A 120 -20.50 0.41 -4.29
CA LYS A 120 -21.12 -0.83 -4.70
C LYS A 120 -20.73 -1.96 -3.77
N GLN A 121 -21.61 -2.90 -3.58
CA GLN A 121 -21.32 -4.13 -2.85
C GLN A 121 -20.94 -5.24 -3.81
N ALA A 122 -19.90 -5.98 -3.47
CA ALA A 122 -19.48 -7.19 -4.13
C ALA A 122 -19.69 -8.40 -3.25
N TYR A 123 -19.89 -9.54 -3.92
CA TYR A 123 -19.86 -10.86 -3.31
C TYR A 123 -18.92 -11.74 -4.14
N SER A 124 -18.03 -12.46 -3.46
CA SER A 124 -17.12 -13.42 -4.08
C SER A 124 -17.18 -14.76 -3.32
N GLU A 125 -17.64 -15.80 -3.99
CA GLU A 125 -17.67 -17.15 -3.41
C GLU A 125 -16.27 -17.69 -3.13
N HIS A 126 -15.29 -17.29 -3.94
CA HIS A 126 -13.91 -17.76 -3.86
C HIS A 126 -13.06 -17.01 -2.83
N ALA A 127 -13.58 -15.92 -2.27
CA ALA A 127 -12.88 -15.16 -1.23
C ALA A 127 -12.68 -16.00 0.04
N VAL A 128 -11.49 -15.89 0.62
CA VAL A 128 -11.12 -16.60 1.86
C VAL A 128 -11.67 -15.86 3.08
N GLN A 129 -11.54 -14.54 3.12
CA GLN A 129 -11.94 -13.70 4.25
C GLN A 129 -13.06 -12.72 3.92
N ALA A 130 -12.94 -11.98 2.82
CA ALA A 130 -13.89 -10.92 2.46
C ALA A 130 -14.87 -11.39 1.39
N LYS A 131 -15.76 -12.35 1.73
CA LYS A 131 -16.80 -12.82 0.80
C LYS A 131 -17.75 -11.72 0.36
N SER A 132 -17.97 -10.70 1.20
CA SER A 132 -18.75 -9.52 0.88
C SER A 132 -18.00 -8.27 1.31
N PHE A 133 -17.93 -7.28 0.42
CA PHE A 133 -17.28 -6.01 0.68
C PHE A 133 -17.90 -4.88 -0.14
N THR A 134 -17.70 -3.65 0.33
CA THR A 134 -18.12 -2.43 -0.36
C THR A 134 -16.91 -1.79 -1.03
N TYR A 135 -17.06 -1.30 -2.26
CA TYR A 135 -15.99 -0.68 -3.03
C TYR A 135 -16.45 0.55 -3.80
N THR A 136 -15.50 1.35 -4.26
CA THR A 136 -15.73 2.56 -5.05
C THR A 136 -16.15 2.20 -6.48
N ARG A 137 -17.35 2.63 -6.88
CA ARG A 137 -18.02 2.18 -8.12
C ARG A 137 -17.28 2.58 -9.40
N TYR A 138 -16.50 3.66 -9.40
CA TYR A 138 -15.83 4.14 -10.63
C TYR A 138 -14.96 3.08 -11.34
N LEU A 139 -14.54 2.03 -10.60
CA LEU A 139 -13.77 0.92 -11.18
C LEU A 139 -14.60 0.02 -12.11
N ASP A 140 -15.92 -0.01 -11.94
CA ASP A 140 -16.81 -0.79 -12.81
C ASP A 140 -16.98 -0.18 -14.20
N ASP A 141 -16.74 1.12 -14.34
CA ASP A 141 -16.86 1.81 -15.61
C ASP A 141 -15.64 1.60 -16.51
N ALA A 142 -14.60 0.94 -16.01
CA ALA A 142 -13.36 0.65 -16.73
C ALA A 142 -13.40 -0.71 -17.40
N ASP A 143 -12.86 -0.77 -18.62
CA ASP A 143 -12.64 -2.02 -19.36
C ASP A 143 -11.35 -2.72 -18.88
N ALA A 144 -10.42 -1.94 -18.26
CA ALA A 144 -9.21 -2.44 -17.63
C ALA A 144 -8.76 -1.55 -16.45
N ILE A 145 -8.14 -2.15 -15.44
CA ILE A 145 -7.60 -1.46 -14.28
C ILE A 145 -6.07 -1.60 -14.32
N ILE A 146 -5.37 -0.47 -14.17
CA ILE A 146 -3.93 -0.41 -13.91
C ILE A 146 -3.74 -0.01 -12.45
N ASN A 147 -3.08 -0.85 -11.67
CA ASN A 147 -2.77 -0.57 -10.27
C ASN A 147 -1.41 0.13 -10.15
N PHE A 148 -1.38 1.44 -9.92
CA PHE A 148 -0.17 2.23 -9.81
C PHE A 148 0.11 2.61 -8.36
N CYS A 149 0.89 1.79 -7.69
CA CYS A 149 1.20 1.95 -6.27
C CYS A 149 2.44 2.83 -6.01
N LYS A 150 2.73 3.07 -4.75
CA LYS A 150 3.93 3.73 -4.22
C LYS A 150 4.64 2.82 -3.25
N LEU A 151 5.95 2.62 -3.41
CA LEU A 151 6.74 1.79 -2.50
C LEU A 151 6.90 2.46 -1.15
N LYS A 152 6.41 1.81 -0.08
CA LYS A 152 6.49 2.36 1.28
C LYS A 152 6.65 1.26 2.33
N SER A 153 7.34 1.58 3.43
CA SER A 153 7.19 0.83 4.67
C SER A 153 5.78 1.00 5.25
N HIS A 154 5.31 0.05 6.05
CA HIS A 154 3.97 0.09 6.63
C HIS A 154 3.95 -0.47 8.06
N GLY A 155 3.29 0.24 8.99
CA GLY A 155 3.27 -0.09 10.41
C GLY A 155 2.70 -1.48 10.74
N MET A 156 1.59 -1.87 10.11
CA MET A 156 0.91 -3.14 10.32
C MET A 156 1.41 -4.23 9.34
N MET A 157 1.52 -3.90 8.06
CA MET A 157 1.73 -4.87 6.99
C MET A 157 3.20 -4.95 6.51
N ALA A 158 4.13 -4.29 7.19
CA ALA A 158 5.54 -4.13 6.84
C ALA A 158 5.78 -3.41 5.50
N LEU A 159 5.09 -3.81 4.44
CA LEU A 159 5.15 -3.29 3.07
C LEU A 159 3.82 -2.67 2.65
N SER A 160 3.87 -1.60 1.86
CA SER A 160 2.80 -1.10 1.02
C SER A 160 3.34 -0.97 -0.39
N ALA A 161 2.88 -1.85 -1.28
CA ALA A 161 3.18 -1.85 -2.70
C ALA A 161 1.93 -2.28 -3.49
N ALA A 162 2.00 -3.22 -4.45
CA ALA A 162 0.89 -3.50 -5.35
C ALA A 162 -0.34 -4.09 -4.64
N ALA A 163 -0.20 -5.21 -3.93
CA ALA A 163 -1.33 -5.87 -3.26
C ALA A 163 -2.03 -4.93 -2.27
N LYS A 164 -1.25 -4.32 -1.36
CA LYS A 164 -1.83 -3.42 -0.35
C LYS A 164 -2.49 -2.18 -0.95
N ASN A 165 -2.10 -1.75 -2.16
CA ASN A 165 -2.70 -0.60 -2.82
C ASN A 165 -4.19 -0.81 -3.13
N LEU A 166 -4.63 -2.03 -3.41
CA LEU A 166 -6.04 -2.33 -3.67
C LEU A 166 -6.95 -2.19 -2.45
N PHE A 167 -6.40 -2.08 -1.24
CA PHE A 167 -7.21 -1.63 -0.10
C PHE A 167 -7.78 -0.22 -0.28
N GLY A 168 -7.21 0.58 -1.19
CA GLY A 168 -7.77 1.87 -1.62
C GLY A 168 -9.06 1.75 -2.41
N THR A 169 -9.50 0.56 -2.84
CA THR A 169 -10.82 0.34 -3.45
C THR A 169 -11.95 0.42 -2.43
N ILE A 170 -11.65 0.16 -1.15
CA ILE A 170 -12.62 0.31 -0.05
C ILE A 170 -12.85 1.81 0.21
N PRO A 171 -14.11 2.28 0.28
CA PRO A 171 -14.42 3.69 0.49
C PRO A 171 -13.88 4.23 1.83
N GLY A 172 -13.22 5.35 1.78
CA GLY A 172 -12.78 6.26 2.83
C GLY A 172 -12.83 5.76 4.27
N THR A 173 -13.84 6.19 4.99
CA THR A 173 -14.02 5.89 6.42
C THR A 173 -14.42 4.47 6.74
N MET A 174 -14.74 3.63 5.76
CA MET A 174 -14.98 2.19 5.98
C MET A 174 -13.68 1.42 6.26
N LYS A 175 -12.52 1.94 5.85
CA LYS A 175 -11.22 1.27 6.09
C LYS A 175 -10.93 0.94 7.57
N PRO A 176 -11.18 1.83 8.55
CA PRO A 176 -11.07 1.48 9.97
C PRO A 176 -11.97 0.32 10.39
N GLU A 177 -13.19 0.21 9.83
CA GLU A 177 -14.10 -0.92 10.09
C GLU A 177 -13.48 -2.24 9.61
N TYR A 178 -12.87 -2.28 8.43
CA TYR A 178 -12.17 -3.48 7.96
C TYR A 178 -10.99 -3.87 8.85
N HIS A 179 -10.25 -2.90 9.39
CA HIS A 179 -9.23 -3.17 10.41
C HIS A 179 -9.81 -3.75 11.71
N TYR A 180 -11.02 -3.34 12.08
CA TYR A 180 -11.72 -3.91 13.25
C TYR A 180 -12.28 -5.29 12.96
N ARG A 181 -12.83 -5.50 11.77
CA ARG A 181 -13.37 -6.79 11.31
C ARG A 181 -12.29 -7.85 11.16
N PHE A 182 -11.08 -7.45 10.73
CA PHE A 182 -9.90 -8.31 10.53
C PHE A 182 -8.72 -7.82 11.38
N PRO A 183 -8.78 -7.95 12.72
CA PRO A 183 -7.75 -7.41 13.62
C PRO A 183 -6.43 -8.20 13.58
N ASN A 184 -6.47 -9.47 13.12
CA ASN A 184 -5.31 -10.28 12.90
C ASN A 184 -4.64 -9.89 11.57
N PRO A 185 -3.33 -9.58 11.53
CA PRO A 185 -2.62 -9.23 10.30
C PRO A 185 -2.73 -10.29 9.18
N ASN A 186 -2.82 -11.57 9.52
CA ASN A 186 -2.97 -12.63 8.51
C ASN A 186 -4.36 -12.60 7.88
N ASP A 187 -5.43 -12.47 8.68
CA ASP A 187 -6.80 -12.38 8.17
C ASP A 187 -6.99 -11.11 7.34
N PHE A 188 -6.37 -9.99 7.77
CA PHE A 188 -6.34 -8.75 7.01
C PHE A 188 -5.57 -8.90 5.69
N ALA A 189 -4.47 -9.67 5.68
CA ALA A 189 -3.72 -9.97 4.49
C ALA A 189 -4.52 -10.83 3.50
N ASP A 190 -5.19 -11.88 4.00
CA ASP A 190 -6.08 -12.70 3.18
C ASP A 190 -7.23 -11.88 2.58
N MET A 191 -7.80 -10.91 3.32
CA MET A 191 -8.79 -9.96 2.80
C MET A 191 -8.20 -9.07 1.68
N ILE A 192 -6.95 -8.60 1.81
CA ILE A 192 -6.28 -7.84 0.74
C ILE A 192 -6.12 -8.70 -0.52
N VAL A 193 -5.68 -9.96 -0.36
CA VAL A 193 -5.55 -10.88 -1.50
C VAL A 193 -6.91 -11.19 -2.13
N ASP A 194 -8.00 -11.23 -1.35
CA ASP A 194 -9.36 -11.36 -1.90
C ASP A 194 -9.73 -10.16 -2.80
N LEU A 195 -9.31 -8.93 -2.44
CA LEU A 195 -9.52 -7.76 -3.30
C LEU A 195 -8.71 -7.85 -4.60
N ASP A 196 -7.45 -8.32 -4.53
CA ASP A 196 -6.61 -8.54 -5.72
C ASP A 196 -7.28 -9.54 -6.68
N GLU A 197 -7.75 -10.67 -6.15
CA GLU A 197 -8.43 -11.71 -6.94
C GLU A 197 -9.79 -11.27 -7.50
N TYR A 198 -10.44 -10.30 -6.88
CA TYR A 198 -11.72 -9.77 -7.37
C TYR A 198 -11.51 -8.75 -8.49
N PHE A 199 -10.65 -7.73 -8.29
CA PHE A 199 -10.45 -6.64 -9.25
C PHE A 199 -9.55 -7.03 -10.42
N LYS A 200 -8.60 -7.92 -10.21
CA LYS A 200 -7.66 -8.45 -11.22
C LYS A 200 -7.11 -7.36 -12.15
N PRO A 201 -6.41 -6.36 -11.63
CA PRO A 201 -5.77 -5.36 -12.49
C PRO A 201 -4.90 -6.05 -13.54
N VAL A 202 -4.97 -5.57 -14.78
CA VAL A 202 -4.20 -6.16 -15.90
C VAL A 202 -2.71 -5.87 -15.80
N LEU A 203 -2.35 -4.84 -15.00
CA LEU A 203 -0.99 -4.35 -14.84
C LEU A 203 -0.83 -3.70 -13.47
N HIS A 204 0.32 -3.97 -12.84
CA HIS A 204 0.76 -3.35 -11.61
C HIS A 204 2.07 -2.60 -11.86
N ILE A 205 2.13 -1.33 -11.46
CA ILE A 205 3.32 -0.47 -11.55
C ILE A 205 3.60 0.08 -10.15
N CYS A 206 4.85 0.04 -9.73
CA CYS A 206 5.29 0.57 -8.46
C CYS A 206 6.25 1.73 -8.66
N ASP A 207 5.85 2.90 -8.21
CA ASP A 207 6.71 4.07 -8.09
C ASP A 207 7.69 3.86 -6.93
N ALA A 208 8.90 3.50 -7.26
CA ALA A 208 10.04 3.34 -6.37
C ALA A 208 11.15 4.36 -6.69
N VAL A 209 10.88 5.42 -7.47
CA VAL A 209 11.86 6.49 -7.71
C VAL A 209 12.22 7.14 -6.38
N THR A 210 11.23 7.64 -5.63
CA THR A 210 11.39 8.06 -4.24
C THR A 210 10.44 7.26 -3.38
N ALA A 211 10.91 6.22 -2.72
CA ALA A 211 10.13 5.40 -1.78
C ALA A 211 9.92 6.09 -0.43
N MET A 212 9.11 5.51 0.47
CA MET A 212 8.97 6.00 1.84
C MET A 212 9.47 4.97 2.83
N GLU A 213 10.48 5.31 3.62
CA GLU A 213 11.01 4.48 4.70
C GLU A 213 10.49 4.90 6.09
N GLY A 214 10.70 4.08 7.12
CA GLY A 214 10.44 4.41 8.52
C GLY A 214 8.96 4.33 8.88
N ASN A 215 8.37 5.40 9.42
CA ASN A 215 7.02 5.42 10.00
C ASN A 215 5.90 5.56 8.92
N GLY A 216 5.99 4.77 7.83
CA GLY A 216 4.97 4.72 6.77
C GLY A 216 3.62 4.16 7.26
N PRO A 217 2.56 4.35 6.45
CA PRO A 217 2.55 4.78 5.05
C PRO A 217 2.42 6.30 4.82
N THR A 218 2.29 7.14 5.88
CA THR A 218 2.02 8.59 5.75
C THR A 218 3.02 9.48 6.47
N GLN A 219 3.75 8.95 7.45
CA GLN A 219 4.64 9.69 8.36
C GLN A 219 6.10 9.20 8.28
N GLY A 220 6.44 8.50 7.21
CA GLY A 220 7.81 8.10 6.93
C GLY A 220 8.66 9.24 6.36
N THR A 221 9.87 8.89 5.97
CA THR A 221 10.84 9.77 5.30
C THR A 221 11.00 9.36 3.84
N PRO A 222 11.06 10.27 2.89
CA PRO A 222 11.43 9.96 1.51
C PRO A 222 12.81 9.31 1.44
N LYS A 223 12.95 8.31 0.58
CA LYS A 223 14.20 7.60 0.29
C LYS A 223 14.30 7.34 -1.20
N GLU A 224 15.28 7.94 -1.84
CA GLU A 224 15.53 7.75 -3.25
C GLU A 224 16.06 6.33 -3.53
N LEU A 225 15.42 5.64 -4.46
CA LEU A 225 15.85 4.35 -5.00
C LEU A 225 16.10 4.45 -6.50
N GLY A 226 15.46 5.39 -7.21
CA GLY A 226 15.71 5.68 -8.62
C GLY A 226 15.19 4.62 -9.58
N CYS A 227 14.11 3.90 -9.25
CA CYS A 227 13.59 2.85 -10.13
C CYS A 227 12.06 2.79 -10.22
N LEU A 228 11.56 2.18 -11.30
CA LEU A 228 10.20 1.69 -11.46
C LEU A 228 10.21 0.17 -11.48
N ILE A 229 9.15 -0.44 -10.93
CA ILE A 229 8.92 -1.89 -10.96
C ILE A 229 7.55 -2.13 -11.59
N ALA A 230 7.43 -3.10 -12.48
CA ALA A 230 6.15 -3.50 -13.05
C ALA A 230 6.01 -5.02 -13.17
N SER A 231 4.78 -5.51 -13.07
CA SER A 231 4.42 -6.91 -13.29
C SER A 231 2.93 -7.01 -13.63
N LYS A 232 2.53 -8.11 -14.25
CA LYS A 232 1.12 -8.49 -14.40
C LYS A 232 0.56 -9.20 -13.16
N ASP A 233 1.42 -9.54 -12.21
CA ASP A 233 1.08 -10.20 -10.95
C ASP A 233 1.49 -9.31 -9.76
N PRO A 234 0.55 -8.92 -8.87
CA PRO A 234 0.85 -8.04 -7.73
C PRO A 234 1.79 -8.69 -6.71
N HIS A 235 1.71 -10.00 -6.55
CA HIS A 235 2.47 -10.72 -5.54
C HIS A 235 3.92 -10.93 -5.98
N CYS A 236 4.15 -11.11 -7.28
CA CYS A 236 5.49 -11.14 -7.86
C CYS A 236 6.17 -9.77 -7.75
N LEU A 237 5.43 -8.68 -8.04
CA LEU A 237 5.92 -7.32 -7.85
C LEU A 237 6.27 -7.07 -6.37
N ASP A 238 5.38 -7.42 -5.45
CA ASP A 238 5.59 -7.20 -4.01
C ASP A 238 6.75 -8.03 -3.47
N LEU A 239 6.99 -9.24 -4.02
CA LEU A 239 8.10 -10.10 -3.67
C LEU A 239 9.45 -9.44 -4.01
N LEU A 240 9.58 -8.89 -5.22
CA LEU A 240 10.76 -8.11 -5.62
C LEU A 240 10.89 -6.84 -4.78
N ALA A 241 9.81 -6.09 -4.61
CA ALA A 241 9.81 -4.83 -3.86
C ALA A 241 10.23 -5.02 -2.39
N ALA A 242 9.77 -6.11 -1.74
CA ALA A 242 10.16 -6.47 -0.38
C ALA A 242 11.66 -6.80 -0.29
N THR A 243 12.16 -7.62 -1.20
CA THR A 243 13.58 -8.00 -1.28
C THR A 243 14.48 -6.78 -1.51
N LEU A 244 14.07 -5.91 -2.43
CA LEU A 244 14.78 -4.67 -2.77
C LEU A 244 15.05 -3.80 -1.55
N ILE A 245 14.06 -3.63 -0.67
CA ILE A 245 14.20 -2.80 0.54
C ILE A 245 14.70 -3.59 1.76
N GLY A 246 15.16 -4.83 1.58
CA GLY A 246 15.78 -5.65 2.62
C GLY A 246 14.80 -6.24 3.63
N LEU A 247 13.52 -6.39 3.29
CA LEU A 247 12.59 -7.23 4.04
C LEU A 247 12.84 -8.71 3.70
N GLU A 248 12.59 -9.60 4.67
CA GLU A 248 12.34 -11.00 4.36
C GLU A 248 10.95 -11.09 3.71
N PRO A 249 10.83 -11.44 2.42
CA PRO A 249 9.57 -11.26 1.70
C PRO A 249 8.39 -12.01 2.32
N TYR A 250 8.62 -13.22 2.80
CA TYR A 250 7.56 -14.04 3.39
C TYR A 250 7.20 -13.65 4.84
N ASP A 251 7.92 -12.70 5.44
CA ASP A 251 7.50 -12.01 6.68
C ASP A 251 6.49 -10.89 6.39
N VAL A 252 6.30 -10.51 5.11
CA VAL A 252 5.26 -9.57 4.68
C VAL A 252 3.92 -10.29 4.64
N PRO A 253 2.92 -9.88 5.43
CA PRO A 253 1.67 -10.65 5.57
C PRO A 253 0.92 -10.90 4.26
N THR A 254 0.90 -9.93 3.33
CA THR A 254 0.24 -10.09 2.02
C THR A 254 0.95 -11.11 1.12
N ILE A 255 2.29 -11.10 1.10
CA ILE A 255 3.08 -12.09 0.35
C ILE A 255 2.91 -13.48 0.97
N ALA A 256 2.95 -13.59 2.30
CA ALA A 256 2.71 -14.85 3.00
C ALA A 256 1.31 -15.41 2.75
N ALA A 257 0.27 -14.56 2.70
CA ALA A 257 -1.09 -14.95 2.37
C ALA A 257 -1.19 -15.45 0.92
N ALA A 258 -0.63 -14.73 -0.04
CA ALA A 258 -0.59 -15.13 -1.43
C ALA A 258 0.15 -16.47 -1.64
N LYS A 259 1.28 -16.67 -0.95
CA LYS A 259 2.01 -17.94 -0.98
C LYS A 259 1.17 -19.11 -0.46
N ARG A 260 0.51 -18.97 0.71
CA ARG A 260 -0.39 -20.00 1.26
C ARG A 260 -1.51 -20.38 0.29
N ARG A 261 -1.94 -19.43 -0.54
CA ARG A 261 -3.00 -19.63 -1.55
C ARG A 261 -2.47 -20.11 -2.91
N GLY A 262 -1.15 -20.32 -3.02
CA GLY A 262 -0.51 -20.73 -4.28
C GLY A 262 -0.54 -19.63 -5.36
N LEU A 263 -0.71 -18.35 -4.97
CA LEU A 263 -0.78 -17.20 -5.86
C LEU A 263 0.60 -16.51 -6.02
N ALA A 264 1.51 -16.66 -5.06
CA ALA A 264 2.89 -16.19 -5.15
C ALA A 264 3.87 -17.35 -5.39
N PRO A 265 5.07 -17.06 -5.92
CA PRO A 265 6.17 -18.04 -5.99
C PRO A 265 6.53 -18.62 -4.61
N GLU A 266 7.07 -19.83 -4.60
CA GLU A 266 7.53 -20.49 -3.36
C GLU A 266 8.80 -19.86 -2.81
N ARG A 267 9.67 -19.36 -3.69
CA ARG A 267 10.95 -18.74 -3.36
C ARG A 267 11.19 -17.52 -4.24
N PHE A 268 12.03 -16.60 -3.78
CA PHE A 268 12.42 -15.43 -4.55
C PHE A 268 13.10 -15.78 -5.87
N GLU A 269 13.93 -16.84 -5.86
CA GLU A 269 14.67 -17.33 -7.02
C GLU A 269 13.78 -17.89 -8.13
N ASP A 270 12.51 -18.14 -7.84
CA ASP A 270 11.52 -18.61 -8.82
C ASP A 270 10.94 -17.43 -9.65
N LEU A 271 11.27 -16.16 -9.30
CA LEU A 271 10.90 -14.99 -10.09
C LEU A 271 11.72 -14.91 -11.39
N ASN A 272 11.04 -14.58 -12.48
CA ASN A 272 11.70 -14.13 -13.70
C ASN A 272 11.84 -12.61 -13.65
N ILE A 273 13.06 -12.09 -13.50
CA ILE A 273 13.32 -10.66 -13.33
C ILE A 273 14.00 -10.12 -14.59
N SER A 274 13.39 -9.11 -15.21
CA SER A 274 13.98 -8.30 -16.28
C SER A 274 14.56 -7.02 -15.70
N GLY A 275 15.87 -6.86 -15.79
CA GLY A 275 16.62 -5.72 -15.24
C GLY A 275 17.53 -6.10 -14.07
N ASP A 276 18.49 -5.23 -13.76
CA ASP A 276 19.43 -5.41 -12.66
C ASP A 276 18.85 -4.77 -11.38
N TRP A 277 18.05 -5.55 -10.64
CA TRP A 277 17.41 -5.06 -9.41
C TRP A 277 18.41 -4.80 -8.27
N GLU A 278 19.56 -5.46 -8.25
CA GLU A 278 20.57 -5.28 -7.20
C GLU A 278 21.21 -3.90 -7.25
N ALA A 279 21.29 -3.31 -8.45
CA ALA A 279 21.78 -1.94 -8.64
C ALA A 279 20.93 -0.87 -7.90
N PHE A 280 19.65 -1.16 -7.62
CA PHE A 280 18.75 -0.23 -6.92
C PHE A 280 18.63 -0.53 -5.42
N ARG A 281 19.31 -1.57 -4.93
CA ARG A 281 19.26 -1.95 -3.53
C ARG A 281 19.95 -0.91 -2.66
N PRO A 282 19.22 -0.23 -1.75
CA PRO A 282 19.82 0.76 -0.87
C PRO A 282 20.73 0.09 0.16
N ALA A 283 21.82 0.76 0.55
CA ALA A 283 22.69 0.29 1.63
C ALA A 283 21.92 0.13 2.96
N GLU A 284 20.92 0.99 3.19
CA GLU A 284 20.01 0.91 4.33
C GLU A 284 18.63 1.40 3.92
N PHE A 285 17.59 0.66 4.34
CA PHE A 285 16.18 1.10 4.26
C PHE A 285 15.49 0.79 5.60
N LYS A 286 14.91 1.79 6.21
CA LYS A 286 14.28 1.67 7.53
C LYS A 286 12.91 1.02 7.44
N CYS A 287 12.87 -0.30 7.42
CA CYS A 287 11.65 -1.07 7.42
C CYS A 287 11.05 -1.23 8.82
N ILE A 288 9.71 -1.35 8.86
CA ILE A 288 9.00 -1.85 10.03
C ILE A 288 8.88 -3.36 9.87
N ARG A 289 9.79 -4.13 10.50
CA ARG A 289 9.76 -5.60 10.44
C ARG A 289 8.87 -6.13 11.57
N ASN A 290 7.84 -6.88 11.23
CA ASN A 290 6.95 -7.57 12.17
C ASN A 290 7.16 -9.08 12.05
N ARG A 291 8.21 -9.63 12.65
CA ARG A 291 8.44 -11.09 12.70
C ARG A 291 7.43 -11.77 13.64
N ASN A 292 6.15 -11.68 13.36
CA ASN A 292 5.12 -12.33 14.18
C ASN A 292 4.82 -13.77 13.76
N SER A 293 5.33 -14.25 12.63
CA SER A 293 4.91 -15.53 12.04
C SER A 293 5.87 -16.68 12.27
N THR A 294 7.17 -16.46 12.46
CA THR A 294 8.17 -17.53 12.42
C THR A 294 8.68 -18.03 13.76
N LEU A 295 8.43 -17.31 14.88
CA LEU A 295 8.93 -17.68 16.19
C LEU A 295 7.95 -18.52 17.04
N PHE A 296 6.76 -18.83 16.53
CA PHE A 296 5.78 -19.60 17.29
C PHE A 296 5.75 -21.06 16.82
N VAL A 297 6.59 -21.87 17.45
CA VAL A 297 6.39 -23.32 17.56
C VAL A 297 5.02 -23.51 18.22
N ASN A 298 4.14 -24.34 17.63
CA ASN A 298 2.85 -24.72 18.21
C ASN A 298 3.07 -25.58 19.47
N ASP A 299 3.54 -24.96 20.54
CA ASP A 299 3.64 -25.58 21.85
C ASP A 299 2.27 -25.43 22.54
N THR A 300 1.54 -26.55 22.61
CA THR A 300 0.20 -26.63 23.19
C THR A 300 0.23 -26.69 24.73
N THR A 301 1.41 -26.75 25.34
CA THR A 301 1.55 -26.82 26.80
C THR A 301 1.16 -25.50 27.46
N MET A 302 0.71 -25.55 28.73
CA MET A 302 0.32 -24.38 29.51
C MET A 302 1.53 -23.43 29.71
N PHE A 303 2.74 -23.97 29.87
CA PHE A 303 3.99 -23.22 30.00
C PHE A 303 4.37 -22.57 28.66
N GLY A 304 4.22 -23.28 27.55
CA GLY A 304 4.40 -22.75 26.20
C GLY A 304 3.47 -21.58 25.88
N ARG A 305 2.21 -21.63 26.31
CA ARG A 305 1.26 -20.51 26.15
C ARG A 305 1.66 -19.26 26.95
N LEU A 306 2.18 -19.42 28.16
CA LEU A 306 2.65 -18.29 28.98
C LEU A 306 3.91 -17.66 28.42
N THR A 307 4.87 -18.46 27.99
CA THR A 307 6.11 -17.98 27.35
C THR A 307 5.81 -17.32 25.99
N GLN A 308 4.93 -17.88 25.17
CA GLN A 308 4.45 -17.26 23.92
C GLN A 308 3.79 -15.91 24.17
N LYS A 309 2.93 -15.79 25.20
CA LYS A 309 2.29 -14.52 25.58
C LYS A 309 3.32 -13.46 25.99
N ALA A 310 4.32 -13.84 26.79
CA ALA A 310 5.39 -12.95 27.22
C ALA A 310 6.27 -12.51 26.02
N ILE A 311 6.69 -13.43 25.17
CA ILE A 311 7.46 -13.15 23.97
C ILE A 311 6.67 -12.23 23.03
N ARG A 312 5.38 -12.52 22.80
CA ARG A 312 4.51 -11.69 21.98
C ARG A 312 4.43 -10.26 22.52
N ILE A 313 4.25 -10.07 23.82
CA ILE A 313 4.20 -8.73 24.43
C ILE A 313 5.55 -7.99 24.25
N CYS A 314 6.67 -8.70 24.31
CA CYS A 314 8.00 -8.11 24.15
C CYS A 314 8.34 -7.75 22.69
N LEU A 315 7.87 -8.52 21.71
CA LEU A 315 8.21 -8.35 20.29
C LEU A 315 7.21 -7.52 19.51
N GLU A 316 6.00 -7.37 20.02
CA GLU A 316 4.89 -6.76 19.30
C GLU A 316 5.03 -5.24 19.16
N SER A 317 4.82 -4.76 17.93
CA SER A 317 4.73 -3.34 17.65
C SER A 317 3.43 -2.75 18.19
N ARG A 318 3.47 -1.54 18.72
CA ARG A 318 2.30 -0.85 19.28
C ARG A 318 2.31 0.64 18.98
N PRO A 319 1.13 1.29 18.84
CA PRO A 319 1.07 2.72 18.69
C PRO A 319 1.48 3.41 20.01
N GLN A 320 2.23 4.50 19.88
CA GLN A 320 2.66 5.35 20.99
C GLN A 320 2.51 6.82 20.61
N VAL A 321 2.10 7.63 21.58
CA VAL A 321 1.96 9.08 21.43
C VAL A 321 3.27 9.76 21.79
N LYS A 322 3.82 10.58 20.88
CA LYS A 322 4.82 11.59 21.17
C LYS A 322 4.11 12.82 21.71
N THR A 323 4.01 12.93 23.03
CA THR A 323 3.22 13.97 23.71
C THR A 323 3.64 15.39 23.34
N GLY A 324 4.94 15.64 23.10
CA GLY A 324 5.45 16.94 22.65
C GLY A 324 4.94 17.37 21.25
N ALA A 325 4.68 16.41 20.36
CA ALA A 325 4.16 16.67 19.03
C ALA A 325 2.61 16.63 18.94
N CYS A 326 1.95 16.05 19.94
CA CYS A 326 0.49 15.94 19.97
C CYS A 326 -0.16 17.29 20.25
N ILE A 327 -1.11 17.70 19.40
CA ILE A 327 -1.89 18.95 19.53
C ILE A 327 -3.30 18.72 20.06
N GLY A 328 -3.68 17.50 20.46
CA GLY A 328 -4.98 17.18 21.03
C GLY A 328 -6.17 17.29 20.05
N CYS A 329 -5.95 17.24 18.75
CA CYS A 329 -6.99 17.49 17.72
C CYS A 329 -8.09 16.41 17.62
N GLY A 330 -7.99 15.29 18.33
CA GLY A 330 -9.02 14.24 18.39
C GLY A 330 -9.08 13.29 17.18
N ARG A 331 -8.39 13.55 16.06
CA ARG A 331 -8.50 12.71 14.85
C ARG A 331 -8.21 11.24 15.10
N CYS A 332 -7.20 10.93 15.89
CA CYS A 332 -6.85 9.56 16.25
C CYS A 332 -7.94 8.85 17.06
N ALA A 333 -8.67 9.56 17.92
CA ALA A 333 -9.80 9.03 18.65
C ALA A 333 -10.99 8.74 17.72
N ASN A 334 -11.28 9.67 16.80
CA ASN A 334 -12.41 9.54 15.86
C ASN A 334 -12.23 8.37 14.87
N VAL A 335 -10.99 8.08 14.44
CA VAL A 335 -10.72 6.97 13.51
C VAL A 335 -10.40 5.65 14.22
N CYS A 336 -10.38 5.61 15.53
CA CYS A 336 -10.08 4.38 16.28
C CYS A 336 -11.27 3.43 16.24
N PRO A 337 -11.23 2.32 15.48
CA PRO A 337 -12.39 1.44 15.35
C PRO A 337 -12.67 0.65 16.65
N ALA A 338 -11.67 0.54 17.53
CA ALA A 338 -11.82 -0.10 18.84
C ALA A 338 -12.13 0.92 19.98
N HIS A 339 -12.30 2.21 19.64
CA HIS A 339 -12.60 3.30 20.59
C HIS A 339 -11.68 3.36 21.81
N THR A 340 -10.38 3.06 21.62
CA THR A 340 -9.39 2.95 22.69
C THR A 340 -8.55 4.22 22.91
N ILE A 341 -8.93 5.33 22.29
CA ILE A 341 -8.19 6.59 22.38
C ILE A 341 -9.12 7.70 22.86
N GLU A 342 -8.68 8.40 23.90
CA GLU A 342 -9.34 9.61 24.39
C GLU A 342 -8.39 10.82 24.35
N ILE A 343 -8.95 12.03 24.40
CA ILE A 343 -8.17 13.26 24.53
C ILE A 343 -8.28 13.73 25.98
N LYS A 344 -7.18 13.66 26.71
CA LYS A 344 -7.09 14.07 28.10
C LYS A 344 -5.98 15.11 28.26
N ASN A 345 -6.29 16.22 28.93
CA ASN A 345 -5.35 17.35 29.09
C ASN A 345 -4.72 17.83 27.78
N GLY A 346 -5.51 17.89 26.69
CA GLY A 346 -5.05 18.32 25.35
C GLY A 346 -4.09 17.35 24.66
N LYS A 347 -4.00 16.11 25.11
CA LYS A 347 -3.15 15.05 24.53
C LYS A 347 -3.94 13.77 24.33
N ALA A 348 -3.56 12.99 23.34
CA ALA A 348 -4.15 11.67 23.12
C ALA A 348 -3.61 10.67 24.15
N LEU A 349 -4.50 9.89 24.74
CA LEU A 349 -4.24 8.78 25.64
C LEU A 349 -4.77 7.48 25.01
N ILE A 350 -3.93 6.44 24.94
CA ILE A 350 -4.29 5.15 24.35
C ILE A 350 -4.52 4.13 25.46
N HIS A 351 -5.75 3.58 25.55
CA HIS A 351 -6.09 2.47 26.43
C HIS A 351 -5.64 1.14 25.81
N ARG A 352 -4.51 0.63 26.26
CA ARG A 352 -3.78 -0.47 25.60
C ARG A 352 -4.49 -1.81 25.64
N GLN A 353 -5.36 -2.05 26.63
CA GLN A 353 -5.98 -3.36 26.86
C GLN A 353 -6.84 -3.81 25.69
N ASN A 354 -7.57 -2.89 25.06
CA ASN A 354 -8.49 -3.17 23.94
C ASN A 354 -7.95 -2.72 22.57
N CYS A 355 -6.70 -2.24 22.53
CA CYS A 355 -6.10 -1.75 21.28
C CYS A 355 -5.78 -2.93 20.36
N ILE A 356 -6.40 -2.95 19.17
CA ILE A 356 -6.19 -3.96 18.12
C ILE A 356 -4.92 -3.74 17.28
N LYS A 357 -4.14 -2.68 17.53
CA LYS A 357 -2.85 -2.38 16.90
C LYS A 357 -2.92 -2.25 15.36
N CYS A 358 -4.03 -1.77 14.84
CA CYS A 358 -4.24 -1.52 13.42
C CYS A 358 -3.44 -0.32 12.88
N PHE A 359 -2.93 0.55 13.75
CA PHE A 359 -2.18 1.77 13.42
C PHE A 359 -2.97 2.85 12.64
N CYS A 360 -4.29 2.74 12.46
CA CYS A 360 -5.10 3.82 11.89
C CYS A 360 -4.83 5.17 12.55
N CYS A 361 -4.67 5.19 13.88
CA CYS A 361 -4.34 6.42 14.61
C CYS A 361 -3.01 7.06 14.18
N GLN A 362 -2.05 6.27 13.72
CA GLN A 362 -0.77 6.74 13.19
C GLN A 362 -0.95 7.28 11.76
N GLU A 363 -1.67 6.59 10.91
CA GLU A 363 -1.89 6.98 9.52
C GLU A 363 -2.65 8.32 9.42
N PHE A 364 -3.62 8.55 10.31
CA PHE A 364 -4.47 9.74 10.31
C PHE A 364 -3.93 10.91 11.15
N CYS A 365 -2.79 10.77 11.83
CA CYS A 365 -2.24 11.84 12.64
C CYS A 365 -1.63 12.96 11.79
N PRO A 366 -2.20 14.19 11.76
CA PRO A 366 -1.71 15.27 10.89
C PRO A 366 -0.35 15.83 11.32
N LYS A 367 0.08 15.56 12.54
CA LYS A 367 1.33 16.02 13.14
C LYS A 367 2.39 14.93 13.30
N GLY A 368 2.10 13.68 12.84
CA GLY A 368 3.00 12.54 13.04
C GLY A 368 3.28 12.23 14.51
N ALA A 369 2.39 12.66 15.41
CA ALA A 369 2.55 12.44 16.85
C ALA A 369 2.30 10.99 17.28
N MET A 370 1.64 10.19 16.45
CA MET A 370 1.49 8.75 16.63
C MET A 370 2.61 8.02 15.91
N VAL A 371 3.33 7.16 16.63
CA VAL A 371 4.46 6.41 16.08
C VAL A 371 4.34 4.93 16.42
N VAL A 372 4.99 4.09 15.61
CA VAL A 372 5.13 2.67 15.90
C VAL A 372 6.24 2.49 16.93
N HIS A 373 5.88 2.08 18.15
CA HIS A 373 6.84 1.77 19.18
C HIS A 373 7.21 0.29 19.17
N ARG A 374 8.50 0.01 19.33
CA ARG A 374 9.06 -1.33 19.52
C ARG A 374 9.95 -1.34 20.75
N THR A 375 9.96 -2.45 21.47
CA THR A 375 10.89 -2.65 22.59
C THR A 375 12.34 -2.69 22.10
N ALA A 376 13.31 -2.48 23.00
CA ALA A 376 14.72 -2.62 22.64
C ALA A 376 15.04 -4.02 22.12
N LEU A 377 14.48 -5.05 22.76
CA LEU A 377 14.63 -6.45 22.33
C LEU A 377 14.10 -6.67 20.91
N ALA A 378 12.89 -6.16 20.60
CA ALA A 378 12.33 -6.26 19.25
C ALA A 378 13.17 -5.52 18.19
N ARG A 379 13.88 -4.47 18.59
CA ARG A 379 14.81 -3.75 17.69
C ARG A 379 16.10 -4.52 17.46
N MET A 380 16.61 -5.21 18.47
CA MET A 380 17.84 -6.02 18.37
C MET A 380 17.65 -7.28 17.51
N LEU A 381 16.50 -7.94 17.65
CA LEU A 381 16.18 -9.16 16.89
C LEU A 381 15.77 -8.88 15.43
N ASN A 382 15.57 -7.61 15.07
CA ASN A 382 15.20 -7.18 13.73
C ASN A 382 16.33 -6.38 13.02
N LYS A 383 17.55 -6.44 13.57
CA LYS A 383 18.75 -6.09 12.83
C LYS A 383 19.18 -7.29 12.02
#